data_9cb9c9d4408e2631af4ec12d3ac37f0e
#
_entry.id   9cb9c9d4408e2631af4ec12d3ac37f0e
#
_cell.length_a   1.000
_cell.length_b   1.000
_cell.length_c   1.000
_cell.angle_alpha   90.00
_cell.angle_beta   90.00
_cell.angle_gamma   90.00
#
_symmetry.space_group_name_H-M   'P 1'
#
loop_
_entity.id
_entity.type
_entity.pdbx_description
1 polymer ?
#
loop_
_entity_poly.entity_id
_entity_poly.type
_entity_poly.pdbx_seq_one_letter_code
_entity_poly.pdbx_strand_id
1 'polypeptide(L)'
;MAATQAKATPAKKSFNAPMYYLHTAICLFIMFAFGQLPPLEPLTPLGMNLIGIFFGVLYGWIFIEIVWPSLAGLLALMLIGGYKPMMLLNKSFGDPVVQMMFFIFVFCATISHYGLSRFISLWFITRNFVKGRPWIFTLTFLGSIFLLGGLTSASPAAIIGWSILYGVCELCGYKKGDGYPTMMVFGIVFAAQVGMSIIPFKQVPLTVFSAYETMAGVGIDYGKYMVIAILVCILAAIFFVLMSRYIFRPDMSRLVDLDVNKLDTEGSLVLNKTQKVILFFLILLVALLLAPNFLPKDFFVTRFLKAIGNTGIVVLLVTIMAAIKVDGKALLNFKIMVDSGVTWGIVLLLALVQPLSGAMARPESGITPFLMQVLDPLISGGSPLFFALFIGFAAMALTQVMNNGAVGVAFMPILNSYCQATGVPPEIPLIMIVMNVHYAFLTPAASASAALLHGNDWSDTKNIWKTAPLVLLMIYAVTAVVTVLLGNILF
;
A
#
# COMPACT_ATOMS: atom_id res chain seq x y z
N MET A 1 -13.53 10.34 27.27
CA MET A 1 -14.19 10.96 26.11
C MET A 1 -13.61 10.35 24.85
N ALA A 2 -14.39 9.58 24.10
CA ALA A 2 -13.94 8.98 22.85
C ALA A 2 -13.81 10.09 21.82
N ALA A 3 -12.57 10.43 21.46
CA ALA A 3 -12.32 11.31 20.32
C ALA A 3 -12.86 10.60 19.07
N THR A 4 -13.93 11.14 18.52
CA THR A 4 -14.49 10.76 17.24
C THR A 4 -13.37 10.98 16.20
N GLN A 5 -12.68 9.89 15.81
CA GLN A 5 -11.73 9.94 14.71
C GLN A 5 -12.52 10.35 13.45
N ALA A 6 -12.36 11.59 13.05
CA ALA A 6 -12.86 12.05 11.77
C ALA A 6 -12.25 11.14 10.69
N LYS A 7 -13.09 10.38 9.99
CA LYS A 7 -12.71 9.72 8.75
C LYS A 7 -12.05 10.77 7.89
N ALA A 8 -10.73 10.64 7.66
CA ALA A 8 -10.06 11.39 6.61
C ALA A 8 -10.67 10.90 5.28
N THR A 9 -11.76 11.52 4.88
CA THR A 9 -12.30 11.36 3.53
C THR A 9 -11.23 11.89 2.61
N PRO A 10 -10.73 11.10 1.62
CA PRO A 10 -9.82 11.63 0.61
C PRO A 10 -10.46 12.90 0.07
N ALA A 11 -9.66 13.96 -0.06
CA ALA A 11 -10.14 15.26 -0.52
C ALA A 11 -10.92 15.01 -1.82
N LYS A 12 -12.25 15.10 -1.76
CA LYS A 12 -13.10 15.07 -2.95
C LYS A 12 -12.57 16.19 -3.83
N LYS A 13 -12.06 15.87 -5.01
CA LYS A 13 -11.89 16.87 -6.07
C LYS A 13 -13.25 17.54 -6.22
N SER A 14 -13.43 18.75 -5.71
CA SER A 14 -14.66 19.51 -5.87
C SER A 14 -14.73 19.99 -7.32
N PHE A 15 -15.18 19.13 -8.20
CA PHE A 15 -15.52 19.52 -9.55
C PHE A 15 -16.83 20.30 -9.51
N ASN A 16 -16.93 21.38 -10.27
CA ASN A 16 -18.23 21.94 -10.66
C ASN A 16 -19.03 20.82 -11.31
N ALA A 17 -20.33 20.72 -11.02
CA ALA A 17 -21.19 19.65 -11.53
C ALA A 17 -21.02 19.34 -13.05
N PRO A 18 -20.87 20.35 -13.96
CA PRO A 18 -20.63 20.10 -15.38
C PRO A 18 -19.32 19.31 -15.65
N MET A 19 -18.23 19.65 -14.94
CA MET A 19 -16.95 18.98 -15.11
C MET A 19 -16.99 17.53 -14.63
N TYR A 20 -17.68 17.27 -13.51
CA TYR A 20 -17.90 15.90 -13.02
C TYR A 20 -18.62 15.04 -14.06
N TYR A 21 -19.73 15.54 -14.64
CA TYR A 21 -20.47 14.79 -15.67
C TYR A 21 -19.68 14.63 -16.97
N LEU A 22 -18.81 15.60 -17.33
CA LEU A 22 -17.91 15.46 -18.46
C LEU A 22 -16.93 14.28 -18.24
N HIS A 23 -16.26 14.23 -17.10
CA HIS A 23 -15.36 13.11 -16.78
C HIS A 23 -16.11 11.77 -16.70
N THR A 24 -17.34 11.77 -16.18
CA THR A 24 -18.20 10.60 -16.17
C THR A 24 -18.52 10.12 -17.58
N ALA A 25 -18.91 11.03 -18.46
CA ALA A 25 -19.20 10.71 -19.88
C ALA A 25 -17.97 10.16 -20.60
N ILE A 26 -16.79 10.77 -20.39
CA ILE A 26 -15.53 10.30 -20.98
C ILE A 26 -15.19 8.89 -20.45
N CYS A 27 -15.32 8.65 -19.15
CA CYS A 27 -15.08 7.35 -18.53
C CYS A 27 -15.96 6.26 -19.17
N LEU A 28 -17.26 6.50 -19.26
CA LEU A 28 -18.21 5.55 -19.84
C LEU A 28 -18.00 5.41 -21.37
N PHE A 29 -17.68 6.50 -22.06
CA PHE A 29 -17.38 6.45 -23.48
C PHE A 29 -16.17 5.56 -23.77
N ILE A 30 -15.04 5.76 -23.06
CA ILE A 30 -13.86 4.89 -23.20
C ILE A 30 -14.24 3.43 -22.88
N MET A 31 -14.98 3.20 -21.80
CA MET A 31 -15.32 1.86 -21.33
C MET A 31 -16.16 1.07 -22.35
N PHE A 32 -17.12 1.70 -23.02
CA PHE A 32 -18.09 1.03 -23.87
C PHE A 32 -17.90 1.25 -25.36
N ALA A 33 -17.33 2.39 -25.78
CA ALA A 33 -17.19 2.71 -27.20
C ALA A 33 -15.87 2.20 -27.79
N PHE A 34 -14.82 2.03 -26.98
CA PHE A 34 -13.51 1.59 -27.48
C PHE A 34 -13.58 0.22 -28.17
N GLY A 35 -14.37 -0.70 -27.64
CA GLY A 35 -14.60 -2.03 -28.21
C GLY A 35 -15.39 -2.05 -29.53
N GLN A 36 -15.98 -0.91 -29.94
CA GLN A 36 -16.67 -0.77 -31.23
C GLN A 36 -15.71 -0.41 -32.35
N LEU A 37 -14.47 -0.05 -32.04
CA LEU A 37 -13.44 0.21 -33.03
C LEU A 37 -13.01 -1.11 -33.70
N PRO A 38 -12.60 -1.07 -34.98
CA PRO A 38 -12.06 -2.26 -35.63
C PRO A 38 -10.87 -2.79 -34.86
N PRO A 39 -10.79 -4.12 -34.62
CA PRO A 39 -9.68 -4.70 -33.88
C PRO A 39 -8.33 -4.43 -34.56
N LEU A 40 -7.34 -4.04 -33.78
CA LEU A 40 -5.95 -3.94 -34.21
C LEU A 40 -5.30 -5.31 -34.05
N GLU A 41 -4.98 -6.01 -35.13
CA GLU A 41 -4.31 -7.31 -35.04
C GLU A 41 -3.04 -7.22 -34.18
N PRO A 42 -2.83 -8.18 -33.25
CA PRO A 42 -3.55 -9.43 -33.02
C PRO A 42 -4.72 -9.34 -31.99
N LEU A 43 -5.20 -8.14 -31.63
CA LEU A 43 -6.35 -7.99 -30.72
C LEU A 43 -7.62 -8.56 -31.35
N THR A 44 -8.43 -9.21 -30.52
CA THR A 44 -9.76 -9.66 -30.91
C THR A 44 -10.84 -8.61 -30.51
N PRO A 45 -12.09 -8.72 -30.99
CA PRO A 45 -13.17 -7.87 -30.49
C PRO A 45 -13.34 -7.94 -28.96
N LEU A 46 -13.13 -9.13 -28.35
CA LEU A 46 -13.12 -9.28 -26.91
C LEU A 46 -11.95 -8.50 -26.28
N GLY A 47 -10.75 -8.59 -26.85
CA GLY A 47 -9.58 -7.84 -26.39
C GLY A 47 -9.79 -6.33 -26.43
N MET A 48 -10.41 -5.82 -27.52
CA MET A 48 -10.76 -4.40 -27.63
C MET A 48 -11.74 -3.94 -26.55
N ASN A 49 -12.78 -4.75 -26.26
CA ASN A 49 -13.70 -4.48 -25.15
C ASN A 49 -12.99 -4.45 -23.80
N LEU A 50 -12.12 -5.45 -23.52
CA LEU A 50 -11.39 -5.54 -22.26
C LEU A 50 -10.41 -4.37 -22.07
N ILE A 51 -9.73 -3.94 -23.14
CA ILE A 51 -8.88 -2.74 -23.14
C ILE A 51 -9.72 -1.48 -22.89
N GLY A 52 -10.89 -1.36 -23.52
CA GLY A 52 -11.84 -0.27 -23.28
C GLY A 52 -12.29 -0.22 -21.81
N ILE A 53 -12.67 -1.36 -21.25
CA ILE A 53 -13.03 -1.46 -19.83
C ILE A 53 -11.85 -1.03 -18.96
N PHE A 54 -10.66 -1.56 -19.22
CA PHE A 54 -9.45 -1.28 -18.45
C PHE A 54 -9.10 0.22 -18.44
N PHE A 55 -9.01 0.86 -19.62
CA PHE A 55 -8.70 2.29 -19.70
C PHE A 55 -9.84 3.17 -19.20
N GLY A 56 -11.10 2.79 -19.43
CA GLY A 56 -12.26 3.51 -18.90
C GLY A 56 -12.27 3.52 -17.37
N VAL A 57 -12.01 2.38 -16.75
CA VAL A 57 -11.90 2.26 -15.29
C VAL A 57 -10.70 3.03 -14.75
N LEU A 58 -9.52 2.90 -15.39
CA LEU A 58 -8.33 3.68 -15.02
C LEU A 58 -8.61 5.18 -15.06
N TYR A 59 -9.24 5.66 -16.15
CA TYR A 59 -9.64 7.05 -16.25
C TYR A 59 -10.55 7.48 -15.11
N GLY A 60 -11.54 6.65 -14.78
CA GLY A 60 -12.44 6.87 -13.64
C GLY A 60 -11.70 6.96 -12.30
N TRP A 61 -10.77 6.05 -12.04
CA TRP A 61 -9.96 6.04 -10.80
C TRP A 61 -9.03 7.25 -10.69
N ILE A 62 -8.51 7.76 -11.81
CA ILE A 62 -7.62 8.93 -11.85
C ILE A 62 -8.39 10.24 -11.66
N PHE A 63 -9.44 10.42 -12.44
CA PHE A 63 -10.10 11.72 -12.58
C PHE A 63 -11.36 11.88 -11.73
N ILE A 64 -11.99 10.80 -11.27
CA ILE A 64 -13.26 10.87 -10.58
C ILE A 64 -13.11 10.29 -9.15
N GLU A 65 -13.26 8.98 -9.01
CA GLU A 65 -13.13 8.22 -7.75
C GLU A 65 -12.96 6.71 -8.01
N ILE A 66 -12.84 5.91 -6.96
CA ILE A 66 -12.60 4.47 -7.10
C ILE A 66 -13.91 3.66 -7.14
N VAL A 67 -14.94 4.08 -6.39
CA VAL A 67 -16.12 3.25 -6.08
C VAL A 67 -16.98 2.98 -7.31
N TRP A 68 -17.64 4.02 -7.87
CA TRP A 68 -18.58 3.81 -8.96
C TRP A 68 -17.92 3.37 -10.28
N PRO A 69 -16.69 3.83 -10.65
CA PRO A 69 -16.04 3.28 -11.85
C PRO A 69 -15.73 1.79 -11.71
N SER A 70 -15.40 1.31 -10.50
CA SER A 70 -15.23 -0.14 -10.26
C SER A 70 -16.54 -0.90 -10.45
N LEU A 71 -17.66 -0.37 -9.96
CA LEU A 71 -18.98 -0.96 -10.18
C LEU A 71 -19.39 -0.94 -11.67
N ALA A 72 -19.13 0.17 -12.36
CA ALA A 72 -19.36 0.28 -13.80
C ALA A 72 -18.52 -0.73 -14.60
N GLY A 73 -17.26 -0.92 -14.20
CA GLY A 73 -16.38 -1.93 -14.79
C GLY A 73 -16.87 -3.36 -14.60
N LEU A 74 -17.40 -3.70 -13.41
CA LEU A 74 -18.06 -4.99 -13.18
C LEU A 74 -19.27 -5.19 -14.10
N LEU A 75 -20.10 -4.15 -14.24
CA LEU A 75 -21.23 -4.17 -15.17
C LEU A 75 -20.76 -4.32 -16.62
N ALA A 76 -19.72 -3.60 -17.03
CA ALA A 76 -19.16 -3.72 -18.37
C ALA A 76 -18.61 -5.12 -18.67
N LEU A 77 -17.97 -5.78 -17.70
CA LEU A 77 -17.53 -7.18 -17.83
C LEU A 77 -18.70 -8.14 -18.09
N MET A 78 -19.87 -7.88 -17.49
CA MET A 78 -21.08 -8.66 -17.78
C MET A 78 -21.64 -8.40 -19.18
N LEU A 79 -21.63 -7.13 -19.61
CA LEU A 79 -22.28 -6.72 -20.85
C LEU A 79 -21.43 -7.00 -22.10
N ILE A 80 -20.13 -6.71 -22.02
CA ILE A 80 -19.22 -6.76 -23.19
C ILE A 80 -17.92 -7.54 -22.93
N GLY A 81 -17.60 -7.89 -21.69
CA GLY A 81 -16.38 -8.61 -21.29
C GLY A 81 -16.49 -10.14 -21.32
N GLY A 82 -17.63 -10.70 -21.77
CA GLY A 82 -17.81 -12.14 -21.94
C GLY A 82 -18.03 -12.93 -20.65
N TYR A 83 -18.44 -12.27 -19.55
CA TYR A 83 -18.75 -12.95 -18.29
C TYR A 83 -20.25 -13.16 -18.09
N LYS A 84 -20.64 -14.38 -17.72
CA LYS A 84 -21.98 -14.65 -17.16
C LYS A 84 -22.04 -14.09 -15.73
N PRO A 85 -23.20 -13.53 -15.27
CA PRO A 85 -23.32 -12.89 -13.96
C PRO A 85 -22.81 -13.74 -12.78
N MET A 86 -23.20 -15.01 -12.69
CA MET A 86 -22.77 -15.89 -11.60
C MET A 86 -21.27 -16.18 -11.64
N MET A 87 -20.71 -16.37 -12.83
CA MET A 87 -19.26 -16.58 -13.00
C MET A 87 -18.47 -15.32 -12.59
N LEU A 88 -18.99 -14.13 -12.93
CA LEU A 88 -18.36 -12.88 -12.53
C LEU A 88 -18.40 -12.71 -11.01
N LEU A 89 -19.54 -12.94 -10.36
CA LEU A 89 -19.66 -12.81 -8.91
C LEU A 89 -18.69 -13.76 -8.18
N ASN A 90 -18.55 -14.98 -8.65
CA ASN A 90 -17.60 -15.93 -8.08
C ASN A 90 -16.14 -15.49 -8.24
N LYS A 91 -15.80 -14.87 -9.38
CA LYS A 91 -14.43 -14.37 -9.64
C LYS A 91 -14.16 -12.95 -9.10
N SER A 92 -15.18 -12.28 -8.56
CA SER A 92 -15.06 -10.97 -7.92
C SER A 92 -15.22 -11.10 -6.40
N PHE A 93 -16.42 -10.92 -5.85
CA PHE A 93 -16.66 -11.00 -4.41
C PHE A 93 -16.44 -12.40 -3.81
N GLY A 94 -16.57 -13.48 -4.61
CA GLY A 94 -16.23 -14.84 -4.23
C GLY A 94 -14.73 -15.15 -4.24
N ASP A 95 -13.90 -14.25 -4.78
CA ASP A 95 -12.46 -14.44 -4.85
C ASP A 95 -11.81 -14.43 -3.45
N PRO A 96 -10.93 -15.41 -3.12
CA PRO A 96 -10.29 -15.50 -1.81
C PRO A 96 -9.50 -14.26 -1.42
N VAL A 97 -8.89 -13.56 -2.38
CA VAL A 97 -8.09 -12.35 -2.12
C VAL A 97 -8.97 -11.17 -1.73
N VAL A 98 -10.13 -11.02 -2.37
CA VAL A 98 -11.12 -9.99 -2.03
C VAL A 98 -11.64 -10.21 -0.61
N GLN A 99 -11.96 -11.46 -0.27
CA GLN A 99 -12.38 -11.84 1.08
C GLN A 99 -11.26 -11.61 2.10
N MET A 100 -10.04 -12.01 1.79
CA MET A 100 -8.88 -11.78 2.65
C MET A 100 -8.69 -10.29 2.94
N MET A 101 -8.77 -9.42 1.92
CA MET A 101 -8.64 -7.98 2.08
C MET A 101 -9.70 -7.41 3.04
N PHE A 102 -10.96 -7.85 2.89
CA PHE A 102 -12.04 -7.42 3.76
C PHE A 102 -11.75 -7.77 5.23
N PHE A 103 -11.40 -9.04 5.52
CA PHE A 103 -11.13 -9.47 6.89
C PHE A 103 -9.82 -8.91 7.47
N ILE A 104 -8.80 -8.66 6.64
CA ILE A 104 -7.58 -7.94 7.07
C ILE A 104 -7.91 -6.51 7.51
N PHE A 105 -8.81 -5.82 6.81
CA PHE A 105 -9.25 -4.49 7.25
C PHE A 105 -9.93 -4.53 8.63
N VAL A 106 -10.81 -5.51 8.86
CA VAL A 106 -11.46 -5.71 10.16
C VAL A 106 -10.43 -5.98 11.28
N PHE A 107 -9.45 -6.83 11.00
CA PHE A 107 -8.35 -7.13 11.93
C PHE A 107 -7.52 -5.87 12.26
N CYS A 108 -7.08 -5.13 11.25
CA CYS A 108 -6.28 -3.92 11.42
C CYS A 108 -7.04 -2.79 12.11
N ALA A 109 -8.36 -2.69 11.88
CA ALA A 109 -9.21 -1.75 12.60
C ALA A 109 -9.20 -1.99 14.11
N THR A 110 -9.12 -3.26 14.53
CA THR A 110 -9.05 -3.62 15.96
C THR A 110 -7.75 -3.09 16.60
N ILE A 111 -6.61 -3.18 15.90
CA ILE A 111 -5.32 -2.63 16.37
C ILE A 111 -5.44 -1.13 16.63
N SER A 112 -6.01 -0.40 15.67
CA SER A 112 -6.16 1.06 15.74
C SER A 112 -7.17 1.47 16.80
N HIS A 113 -8.30 0.75 16.91
CA HIS A 113 -9.38 1.05 17.84
C HIS A 113 -8.94 1.01 19.31
N TYR A 114 -8.07 0.07 19.66
CA TYR A 114 -7.57 -0.08 21.04
C TYR A 114 -6.27 0.70 21.30
N GLY A 115 -5.84 1.58 20.39
CA GLY A 115 -4.71 2.48 20.60
C GLY A 115 -3.34 1.79 20.65
N LEU A 116 -3.23 0.55 20.20
CA LEU A 116 -1.96 -0.19 20.16
C LEU A 116 -0.91 0.52 19.28
N SER A 117 -1.35 1.24 18.25
CA SER A 117 -0.48 2.02 17.39
C SER A 117 0.30 3.11 18.13
N ARG A 118 -0.37 3.84 19.04
CA ARG A 118 0.28 4.87 19.88
C ARG A 118 1.31 4.26 20.82
N PHE A 119 0.95 3.13 21.47
CA PHE A 119 1.89 2.39 22.33
C PHE A 119 3.16 2.01 21.57
N ILE A 120 3.03 1.45 20.35
CA ILE A 120 4.18 1.03 19.54
C ILE A 120 5.12 2.22 19.31
N SER A 121 4.61 3.37 18.88
CA SER A 121 5.45 4.54 18.63
C SER A 121 6.15 5.05 19.89
N LEU A 122 5.43 5.21 20.99
CA LEU A 122 6.01 5.67 22.25
C LEU A 122 7.04 4.70 22.80
N TRP A 123 6.79 3.39 22.68
CA TRP A 123 7.71 2.36 23.12
C TRP A 123 9.09 2.46 22.42
N PHE A 124 9.11 2.74 21.11
CA PHE A 124 10.36 2.88 20.36
C PHE A 124 11.18 4.09 20.80
N ILE A 125 10.54 5.25 21.02
CA ILE A 125 11.25 6.50 21.31
C ILE A 125 11.63 6.67 22.79
N THR A 126 11.04 5.89 23.70
CA THR A 126 11.32 5.97 25.14
C THR A 126 12.46 5.06 25.61
N ARG A 127 13.13 4.35 24.71
CA ARG A 127 14.24 3.46 25.07
C ARG A 127 15.47 4.23 25.59
N ASN A 128 16.16 3.67 26.56
CA ASN A 128 17.31 4.32 27.23
C ASN A 128 18.43 4.72 26.25
N PHE A 129 18.66 3.93 25.18
CA PHE A 129 19.70 4.23 24.19
C PHE A 129 19.40 5.45 23.31
N VAL A 130 18.17 5.96 23.36
CA VAL A 130 17.70 7.12 22.59
C VAL A 130 18.00 8.44 23.32
N LYS A 131 18.05 8.42 24.65
CA LYS A 131 18.22 9.61 25.51
C LYS A 131 19.53 10.36 25.18
N GLY A 132 19.46 11.68 25.03
CA GLY A 132 20.59 12.53 24.71
C GLY A 132 21.18 12.36 23.31
N ARG A 133 20.51 11.60 22.42
CA ARG A 133 21.01 11.29 21.07
C ARG A 133 19.98 11.65 20.01
N PRO A 134 19.89 12.91 19.57
CA PRO A 134 18.84 13.40 18.67
C PRO A 134 18.70 12.63 17.36
N TRP A 135 19.79 12.20 16.74
CA TRP A 135 19.76 11.44 15.49
C TRP A 135 19.24 10.00 15.68
N ILE A 136 19.58 9.38 16.82
CA ILE A 136 19.04 8.05 17.16
C ILE A 136 17.55 8.17 17.50
N PHE A 137 17.14 9.23 18.20
CA PHE A 137 15.73 9.55 18.43
C PHE A 137 14.97 9.66 17.09
N THR A 138 15.49 10.45 16.15
CA THR A 138 14.89 10.61 14.83
C THR A 138 14.79 9.28 14.09
N LEU A 139 15.85 8.46 14.09
CA LEU A 139 15.87 7.16 13.44
C LEU A 139 14.85 6.19 14.05
N THR A 140 14.79 6.08 15.36
CA THR A 140 13.84 5.20 16.05
C THR A 140 12.41 5.69 15.93
N PHE A 141 12.20 7.00 15.91
CA PHE A 141 10.89 7.57 15.68
C PHE A 141 10.39 7.22 14.26
N LEU A 142 11.18 7.47 13.22
CA LEU A 142 10.82 7.06 11.86
C LEU A 142 10.65 5.54 11.76
N GLY A 143 11.50 4.75 12.40
CA GLY A 143 11.36 3.29 12.47
C GLY A 143 10.01 2.84 13.03
N SER A 144 9.51 3.51 14.08
CA SER A 144 8.18 3.25 14.62
C SER A 144 7.06 3.57 13.63
N ILE A 145 7.23 4.66 12.85
CA ILE A 145 6.24 5.07 11.84
C ILE A 145 6.26 4.14 10.62
N PHE A 146 7.42 3.63 10.19
CA PHE A 146 7.50 2.58 9.18
C PHE A 146 6.69 1.35 9.61
N LEU A 147 6.86 0.92 10.85
CA LEU A 147 6.11 -0.21 11.39
C LEU A 147 4.60 0.08 11.44
N LEU A 148 4.21 1.28 11.91
CA LEU A 148 2.80 1.68 11.94
C LEU A 148 2.17 1.75 10.55
N GLY A 149 2.87 2.28 9.56
CA GLY A 149 2.42 2.30 8.16
C GLY A 149 2.12 0.89 7.65
N GLY A 150 3.00 -0.06 7.95
CA GLY A 150 2.79 -1.47 7.65
C GLY A 150 1.59 -2.07 8.39
N LEU A 151 1.45 -1.80 9.68
CA LEU A 151 0.39 -2.39 10.52
C LEU A 151 -0.98 -1.73 10.33
N THR A 152 -1.05 -0.44 10.00
CA THR A 152 -2.30 0.30 9.85
C THR A 152 -2.49 0.81 8.41
N SER A 153 -2.27 2.08 8.17
CA SER A 153 -2.17 2.71 6.85
C SER A 153 -1.46 4.05 6.98
N ALA A 154 -1.05 4.66 5.86
CA ALA A 154 -0.20 5.85 5.90
C ALA A 154 -0.85 7.03 6.62
N SER A 155 -2.14 7.31 6.41
CA SER A 155 -2.80 8.47 7.02
C SER A 155 -2.94 8.36 8.55
N PRO A 156 -3.47 7.27 9.13
CA PRO A 156 -3.47 7.08 10.58
C PRO A 156 -2.07 7.08 11.20
N ALA A 157 -1.08 6.43 10.56
CA ALA A 157 0.29 6.41 11.04
C ALA A 157 0.89 7.83 11.06
N ALA A 158 0.63 8.64 10.04
CA ALA A 158 1.07 10.04 9.96
C ALA A 158 0.43 10.91 11.05
N ILE A 159 -0.89 10.79 11.26
CA ILE A 159 -1.61 11.57 12.30
C ILE A 159 -1.07 11.23 13.70
N ILE A 160 -0.86 9.95 14.00
CA ILE A 160 -0.27 9.52 15.28
C ILE A 160 1.15 10.07 15.42
N GLY A 161 1.98 9.94 14.37
CA GLY A 161 3.34 10.45 14.36
C GLY A 161 3.39 11.97 14.57
N TRP A 162 2.54 12.73 13.91
CA TRP A 162 2.47 14.19 14.11
C TRP A 162 2.01 14.57 15.51
N SER A 163 1.03 13.85 16.07
CA SER A 163 0.60 14.09 17.46
C SER A 163 1.76 13.95 18.45
N ILE A 164 2.61 12.93 18.27
CA ILE A 164 3.81 12.74 19.09
C ILE A 164 4.85 13.81 18.80
N LEU A 165 5.10 14.13 17.52
CA LEU A 165 6.01 15.18 17.11
C LEU A 165 5.66 16.54 17.73
N TYR A 166 4.38 16.90 17.73
CA TYR A 166 3.92 18.17 18.31
C TYR A 166 4.16 18.23 19.81
N GLY A 167 3.97 17.13 20.53
CA GLY A 167 4.35 17.02 21.94
C GLY A 167 5.86 17.19 22.16
N VAL A 168 6.68 16.61 21.29
CA VAL A 168 8.15 16.82 21.32
C VAL A 168 8.49 18.29 21.06
N CYS A 169 7.85 18.91 20.08
CA CYS A 169 8.06 20.33 19.74
C CYS A 169 7.71 21.25 20.90
N GLU A 170 6.58 21.00 21.58
CA GLU A 170 6.17 21.75 22.76
C GLU A 170 7.19 21.62 23.91
N LEU A 171 7.63 20.40 24.23
CA LEU A 171 8.61 20.16 25.29
C LEU A 171 9.99 20.79 24.99
N CYS A 172 10.40 20.82 23.72
CA CYS A 172 11.69 21.38 23.30
C CYS A 172 11.62 22.87 22.92
N GLY A 173 10.41 23.48 22.92
CA GLY A 173 10.23 24.87 22.53
C GLY A 173 10.44 25.15 21.03
N TYR A 174 10.24 24.15 20.16
CA TYR A 174 10.23 24.35 18.71
C TYR A 174 8.95 25.08 18.27
N LYS A 175 9.08 25.87 17.22
CA LYS A 175 7.98 26.62 16.61
C LYS A 175 7.68 26.14 15.18
N LYS A 176 6.49 26.48 14.68
CA LYS A 176 6.16 26.29 13.26
C LYS A 176 7.19 26.99 12.38
N GLY A 177 7.70 26.26 11.37
CA GLY A 177 8.73 26.77 10.47
C GLY A 177 10.18 26.47 10.91
N ASP A 178 10.43 26.00 12.15
CA ASP A 178 11.76 25.52 12.54
C ASP A 178 12.15 24.30 11.68
N GLY A 179 13.45 24.16 11.40
CA GLY A 179 13.95 23.15 10.46
C GLY A 179 13.64 21.71 10.87
N TYR A 180 13.77 21.37 12.17
CA TYR A 180 13.52 20.01 12.64
C TYR A 180 12.04 19.58 12.52
N PRO A 181 11.06 20.34 13.03
CA PRO A 181 9.64 20.00 12.84
C PRO A 181 9.24 19.89 11.37
N THR A 182 9.67 20.85 10.54
CA THR A 182 9.35 20.85 9.10
C THR A 182 9.86 19.58 8.40
N MET A 183 11.11 19.20 8.69
CA MET A 183 11.70 17.96 8.19
C MET A 183 10.95 16.72 8.69
N MET A 184 10.60 16.68 9.99
CA MET A 184 9.95 15.52 10.58
C MET A 184 8.50 15.36 10.15
N VAL A 185 7.76 16.45 9.92
CA VAL A 185 6.40 16.39 9.36
C VAL A 185 6.41 15.66 8.01
N PHE A 186 7.36 15.98 7.15
CA PHE A 186 7.56 15.26 5.89
C PHE A 186 8.06 13.82 6.12
N GLY A 187 9.09 13.64 6.96
CA GLY A 187 9.69 12.33 7.24
C GLY A 187 8.69 11.31 7.80
N ILE A 188 7.71 11.75 8.58
CA ILE A 188 6.64 10.89 9.10
C ILE A 188 5.77 10.36 7.98
N VAL A 189 5.37 11.19 7.00
CA VAL A 189 4.57 10.72 5.85
C VAL A 189 5.40 9.82 4.94
N PHE A 190 6.67 10.17 4.69
CA PHE A 190 7.60 9.31 3.97
C PHE A 190 7.68 7.92 4.63
N ALA A 191 7.94 7.87 5.95
CA ALA A 191 8.05 6.61 6.68
C ALA A 191 6.73 5.81 6.66
N ALA A 192 5.59 6.48 6.84
CA ALA A 192 4.28 5.85 6.81
C ALA A 192 3.96 5.24 5.44
N GLN A 193 4.25 5.93 4.35
CA GLN A 193 4.02 5.47 2.99
C GLN A 193 4.93 4.28 2.62
N VAL A 194 6.24 4.41 2.84
CA VAL A 194 7.17 3.32 2.55
C VAL A 194 6.88 2.11 3.43
N GLY A 195 6.51 2.31 4.69
CA GLY A 195 6.13 1.25 5.62
C GLY A 195 4.95 0.40 5.15
N MET A 196 4.02 0.95 4.37
CA MET A 196 2.89 0.19 3.82
C MET A 196 3.31 -0.95 2.90
N SER A 197 4.50 -0.89 2.31
CA SER A 197 5.01 -1.95 1.46
C SER A 197 5.54 -3.18 2.21
N ILE A 198 5.75 -3.11 3.54
CA ILE A 198 6.35 -4.21 4.31
C ILE A 198 5.49 -5.47 4.27
N ILE A 199 4.17 -5.32 4.35
CA ILE A 199 3.23 -6.44 4.51
C ILE A 199 2.60 -6.82 3.17
N PRO A 200 2.97 -7.96 2.55
CA PRO A 200 2.54 -8.33 1.20
C PRO A 200 1.06 -8.68 1.08
N PHE A 201 0.46 -9.15 2.15
CA PHE A 201 -0.94 -9.59 2.19
C PHE A 201 -1.91 -8.49 2.63
N LYS A 202 -1.57 -7.23 2.38
CA LYS A 202 -2.36 -6.07 2.79
C LYS A 202 -2.43 -5.01 1.69
N GLN A 203 -3.61 -4.38 1.55
CA GLN A 203 -3.85 -3.24 0.66
C GLN A 203 -3.19 -3.36 -0.73
N VAL A 204 -2.36 -2.40 -1.11
CA VAL A 204 -1.76 -2.30 -2.45
C VAL A 204 -0.84 -3.48 -2.80
N PRO A 205 0.07 -3.95 -1.91
CA PRO A 205 0.88 -5.13 -2.25
C PRO A 205 0.02 -6.33 -2.60
N LEU A 206 -1.00 -6.66 -1.78
CA LEU A 206 -1.90 -7.76 -2.07
C LEU A 206 -2.66 -7.55 -3.39
N THR A 207 -3.13 -6.33 -3.67
CA THR A 207 -3.83 -6.00 -4.91
C THR A 207 -2.96 -6.25 -6.14
N VAL A 208 -1.70 -5.81 -6.11
CA VAL A 208 -0.80 -5.92 -7.25
C VAL A 208 -0.31 -7.35 -7.44
N PHE A 209 0.08 -8.03 -6.35
CA PHE A 209 0.51 -9.43 -6.42
C PHE A 209 -0.61 -10.34 -6.91
N SER A 210 -1.82 -10.17 -6.40
CA SER A 210 -2.95 -11.01 -6.82
C SER A 210 -3.40 -10.74 -8.25
N ALA A 211 -3.30 -9.49 -8.73
CA ALA A 211 -3.56 -9.17 -10.13
C ALA A 211 -2.56 -9.86 -11.05
N TYR A 212 -1.27 -9.85 -10.68
CA TYR A 212 -0.23 -10.60 -11.41
C TYR A 212 -0.47 -12.10 -11.37
N GLU A 213 -0.69 -12.67 -10.18
CA GLU A 213 -0.93 -14.11 -10.00
C GLU A 213 -2.15 -14.58 -10.81
N THR A 214 -3.21 -13.78 -10.88
CA THR A 214 -4.39 -14.08 -11.69
C THR A 214 -4.08 -14.12 -13.18
N MET A 215 -3.15 -13.27 -13.66
CA MET A 215 -2.73 -13.22 -15.07
C MET A 215 -1.73 -14.31 -15.42
N ALA A 216 -0.71 -14.49 -14.57
CA ALA A 216 0.44 -15.35 -14.84
C ALA A 216 0.24 -16.81 -14.40
N GLY A 217 -0.73 -17.07 -13.49
CA GLY A 217 -0.94 -18.38 -12.86
C GLY A 217 0.11 -18.75 -11.82
N VAL A 218 1.07 -17.87 -11.52
CA VAL A 218 2.13 -18.04 -10.53
C VAL A 218 2.23 -16.84 -9.63
N GLY A 219 2.36 -17.09 -8.30
CA GLY A 219 2.50 -16.06 -7.30
C GLY A 219 3.95 -15.88 -6.84
N ILE A 220 4.20 -14.80 -6.09
CA ILE A 220 5.48 -14.51 -5.47
C ILE A 220 5.58 -15.12 -4.06
N ASP A 221 6.78 -15.47 -3.63
CA ASP A 221 7.05 -15.84 -2.23
C ASP A 221 7.02 -14.59 -1.33
N TYR A 222 5.97 -14.50 -0.51
CA TYR A 222 5.76 -13.38 0.40
C TYR A 222 6.85 -13.27 1.47
N GLY A 223 7.44 -14.38 1.91
CA GLY A 223 8.52 -14.38 2.89
C GLY A 223 9.78 -13.70 2.32
N LYS A 224 10.18 -14.08 1.11
CA LYS A 224 11.33 -13.50 0.42
C LYS A 224 11.09 -12.01 0.11
N TYR A 225 9.86 -11.66 -0.34
CA TYR A 225 9.47 -10.27 -0.53
C TYR A 225 9.61 -9.44 0.76
N MET A 226 9.11 -9.96 1.91
CA MET A 226 9.20 -9.25 3.18
C MET A 226 10.64 -8.98 3.62
N VAL A 227 11.57 -9.90 3.35
CA VAL A 227 13.01 -9.68 3.64
C VAL A 227 13.52 -8.46 2.87
N ILE A 228 13.21 -8.36 1.57
CA ILE A 228 13.57 -7.22 0.73
C ILE A 228 12.91 -5.94 1.25
N ALA A 229 11.60 -5.97 1.50
CA ALA A 229 10.84 -4.80 1.93
C ALA A 229 11.31 -4.25 3.29
N ILE A 230 11.58 -5.12 4.26
CA ILE A 230 12.10 -4.74 5.58
C ILE A 230 13.49 -4.10 5.43
N LEU A 231 14.38 -4.68 4.63
CA LEU A 231 15.71 -4.13 4.42
C LEU A 231 15.64 -2.77 3.71
N VAL A 232 14.78 -2.61 2.71
CA VAL A 232 14.53 -1.30 2.08
C VAL A 232 14.06 -0.28 3.11
N CYS A 233 13.11 -0.61 3.98
CA CYS A 233 12.62 0.30 5.02
C CYS A 233 13.71 0.69 6.02
N ILE A 234 14.55 -0.25 6.46
CA ILE A 234 15.67 0.04 7.35
C ILE A 234 16.67 0.99 6.70
N LEU A 235 17.09 0.69 5.47
CA LEU A 235 18.00 1.55 4.72
C LEU A 235 17.37 2.91 4.39
N ALA A 236 16.09 2.95 4.05
CA ALA A 236 15.34 4.19 3.83
C ALA A 236 15.37 5.11 5.06
N ALA A 237 15.15 4.54 6.26
CA ALA A 237 15.24 5.29 7.50
C ALA A 237 16.66 5.84 7.73
N ILE A 238 17.68 5.00 7.55
CA ILE A 238 19.09 5.38 7.72
C ILE A 238 19.46 6.49 6.72
N PHE A 239 19.19 6.31 5.43
CA PHE A 239 19.53 7.28 4.40
C PHE A 239 18.74 8.58 4.55
N PHE A 240 17.48 8.54 4.98
CA PHE A 240 16.74 9.76 5.30
C PHE A 240 17.38 10.55 6.45
N VAL A 241 17.81 9.86 7.51
CA VAL A 241 18.52 10.48 8.64
C VAL A 241 19.87 11.03 8.20
N LEU A 242 20.63 10.31 7.34
CA LEU A 242 21.88 10.80 6.78
C LEU A 242 21.67 12.04 5.90
N MET A 243 20.67 12.05 5.02
CA MET A 243 20.29 13.23 4.24
C MET A 243 19.91 14.39 5.15
N SER A 244 19.14 14.11 6.20
CA SER A 244 18.77 15.13 7.18
C SER A 244 19.98 15.73 7.87
N ARG A 245 20.96 14.90 8.23
CA ARG A 245 22.18 15.35 8.92
C ARG A 245 23.13 16.15 8.02
N TYR A 246 23.31 15.75 6.76
CA TYR A 246 24.34 16.31 5.90
C TYR A 246 23.79 17.32 4.88
N ILE A 247 22.54 17.17 4.43
CA ILE A 247 21.93 18.02 3.41
C ILE A 247 20.98 19.04 4.05
N PHE A 248 19.99 18.60 4.83
CA PHE A 248 18.97 19.50 5.40
C PHE A 248 19.45 20.25 6.63
N ARG A 249 20.32 19.65 7.45
CA ARG A 249 21.01 20.24 8.61
C ARG A 249 20.09 21.02 9.57
N PRO A 250 18.98 20.42 10.04
CA PRO A 250 18.13 21.08 11.02
C PRO A 250 18.87 21.29 12.34
N ASP A 251 18.49 22.34 13.09
CA ASP A 251 18.96 22.49 14.45
C ASP A 251 18.36 21.43 15.37
N MET A 252 19.23 20.60 15.93
CA MET A 252 18.88 19.46 16.81
C MET A 252 19.25 19.73 18.27
N SER A 253 19.81 20.89 18.58
CA SER A 253 20.36 21.18 19.92
C SER A 253 19.34 21.03 21.04
N ARG A 254 18.12 21.47 20.79
CA ARG A 254 17.00 21.40 21.77
C ARG A 254 16.51 19.98 22.10
N LEU A 255 16.83 18.98 21.27
CA LEU A 255 16.46 17.59 21.48
C LEU A 255 17.41 16.85 22.44
N VAL A 256 18.58 17.42 22.74
CA VAL A 256 19.57 16.77 23.61
C VAL A 256 19.00 16.59 25.02
N ASP A 257 18.26 17.58 25.50
CA ASP A 257 17.69 17.61 26.85
C ASP A 257 16.24 17.11 26.91
N LEU A 258 15.74 16.48 25.81
CA LEU A 258 14.37 15.98 25.73
C LEU A 258 14.14 14.83 26.74
N ASP A 259 13.27 15.09 27.70
CA ASP A 259 12.73 14.03 28.58
C ASP A 259 11.53 13.35 27.91
N VAL A 260 11.80 12.26 27.21
CA VAL A 260 10.77 11.49 26.48
C VAL A 260 9.70 10.89 27.39
N ASN A 261 9.95 10.74 28.71
CA ASN A 261 8.93 10.22 29.62
C ASN A 261 7.78 11.21 29.82
N LYS A 262 8.01 12.51 29.61
CA LYS A 262 6.96 13.54 29.68
C LYS A 262 5.97 13.47 28.49
N LEU A 263 6.27 12.70 27.46
CA LEU A 263 5.34 12.44 26.33
C LEU A 263 4.23 11.44 26.70
N ASP A 264 4.43 10.69 27.77
CA ASP A 264 3.43 9.72 28.25
C ASP A 264 2.46 10.35 29.27
N THR A 265 1.65 11.27 28.79
CA THR A 265 0.64 11.98 29.63
C THR A 265 -0.54 11.09 30.06
N GLU A 266 -0.73 9.91 29.45
CA GLU A 266 -1.90 9.06 29.63
C GLU A 266 -1.56 7.65 30.16
N GLY A 267 -0.31 7.40 30.59
CA GLY A 267 0.13 6.04 31.02
C GLY A 267 0.11 5.02 29.87
N SER A 268 0.26 5.48 28.64
CA SER A 268 0.16 4.66 27.42
C SER A 268 1.39 3.76 27.18
N LEU A 269 2.41 3.83 28.04
CA LEU A 269 3.58 2.93 28.01
C LEU A 269 3.33 1.56 28.66
N VAL A 270 2.19 1.37 29.30
CA VAL A 270 1.81 0.08 29.89
C VAL A 270 0.66 -0.53 29.12
N LEU A 271 0.89 -1.66 28.47
CA LEU A 271 -0.17 -2.41 27.78
C LEU A 271 -1.22 -2.91 28.78
N ASN A 272 -2.46 -2.58 28.54
CA ASN A 272 -3.59 -3.19 29.24
C ASN A 272 -3.83 -4.64 28.74
N LYS A 273 -4.71 -5.38 29.42
CA LYS A 273 -4.99 -6.79 29.08
C LYS A 273 -5.46 -6.93 27.61
N THR A 274 -6.38 -6.09 27.18
CA THR A 274 -6.93 -6.12 25.81
C THR A 274 -5.84 -5.88 24.76
N GLN A 275 -4.97 -4.89 24.98
CA GLN A 275 -3.86 -4.59 24.08
C GLN A 275 -2.84 -5.74 23.99
N LYS A 276 -2.55 -6.41 25.12
CA LYS A 276 -1.67 -7.60 25.13
C LYS A 276 -2.25 -8.73 24.30
N VAL A 277 -3.55 -8.97 24.41
CA VAL A 277 -4.23 -10.01 23.62
C VAL A 277 -4.23 -9.64 22.13
N ILE A 278 -4.49 -8.38 21.78
CA ILE A 278 -4.44 -7.93 20.36
C ILE A 278 -3.02 -8.05 19.80
N LEU A 279 -2.00 -7.67 20.57
CA LEU A 279 -0.59 -7.83 20.17
C LEU A 279 -0.24 -9.30 19.93
N PHE A 280 -0.71 -10.20 20.81
CA PHE A 280 -0.56 -11.65 20.60
C PHE A 280 -1.20 -12.09 19.28
N PHE A 281 -2.44 -11.68 18.98
CA PHE A 281 -3.10 -12.03 17.72
C PHE A 281 -2.38 -11.43 16.50
N LEU A 282 -1.80 -10.23 16.61
CA LEU A 282 -1.01 -9.63 15.54
C LEU A 282 0.25 -10.48 15.24
N ILE A 283 0.99 -10.87 16.27
CA ILE A 283 2.17 -11.73 16.11
C ILE A 283 1.75 -13.10 15.55
N LEU A 284 0.66 -13.65 16.05
CA LEU A 284 0.11 -14.93 15.60
C LEU A 284 -0.32 -14.87 14.14
N LEU A 285 -0.96 -13.79 13.69
CA LEU A 285 -1.34 -13.61 12.27
C LEU A 285 -0.12 -13.69 11.37
N VAL A 286 0.92 -12.91 11.66
CA VAL A 286 2.15 -12.90 10.86
C VAL A 286 2.82 -14.27 10.90
N ALA A 287 2.92 -14.88 12.06
CA ALA A 287 3.51 -16.21 12.23
C ALA A 287 2.76 -17.28 11.42
N LEU A 288 1.42 -17.30 11.46
CA LEU A 288 0.63 -18.29 10.72
C LEU A 288 0.68 -18.09 9.21
N LEU A 289 0.69 -16.85 8.72
CA LEU A 289 0.80 -16.56 7.30
C LEU A 289 2.18 -16.94 6.73
N LEU A 290 3.23 -16.83 7.53
CA LEU A 290 4.60 -17.17 7.12
C LEU A 290 4.99 -18.62 7.42
N ALA A 291 4.34 -19.26 8.41
CA ALA A 291 4.68 -20.62 8.85
C ALA A 291 4.80 -21.65 7.70
N PRO A 292 3.93 -21.66 6.66
CA PRO A 292 4.06 -22.63 5.58
C PRO A 292 5.36 -22.55 4.76
N ASN A 293 6.09 -21.42 4.84
CA ASN A 293 7.35 -21.22 4.14
C ASN A 293 8.56 -21.77 4.94
N PHE A 294 8.43 -21.90 6.27
CA PHE A 294 9.52 -22.30 7.16
C PHE A 294 9.35 -23.70 7.72
N LEU A 295 8.13 -24.24 7.78
CA LEU A 295 7.84 -25.55 8.34
C LEU A 295 7.90 -26.64 7.28
N PRO A 296 8.23 -27.90 7.65
CA PRO A 296 8.22 -29.04 6.73
C PRO A 296 6.84 -29.21 6.06
N LYS A 297 6.84 -29.59 4.77
CA LYS A 297 5.59 -29.70 3.97
C LYS A 297 4.61 -30.72 4.54
N ASP A 298 5.11 -31.77 5.14
CA ASP A 298 4.32 -32.89 5.67
C ASP A 298 3.86 -32.68 7.13
N PHE A 299 4.31 -31.62 7.77
CA PHE A 299 3.89 -31.29 9.12
C PHE A 299 2.40 -30.95 9.18
N PHE A 300 1.70 -31.51 10.17
CA PHE A 300 0.25 -31.34 10.29
C PHE A 300 -0.21 -29.88 10.21
N VAL A 301 0.49 -29.00 10.95
CA VAL A 301 0.17 -27.55 10.93
C VAL A 301 0.31 -26.96 9.53
N THR A 302 1.38 -27.30 8.81
CA THR A 302 1.61 -26.80 7.44
C THR A 302 0.49 -27.25 6.50
N ARG A 303 0.08 -28.53 6.59
CA ARG A 303 -1.01 -29.06 5.77
C ARG A 303 -2.34 -28.38 6.11
N PHE A 304 -2.63 -28.18 7.39
CA PHE A 304 -3.83 -27.47 7.83
C PHE A 304 -3.86 -26.01 7.32
N LEU A 305 -2.77 -25.27 7.52
CA LEU A 305 -2.67 -23.87 7.08
C LEU A 305 -2.81 -23.75 5.55
N LYS A 306 -2.18 -24.66 4.79
CA LYS A 306 -2.33 -24.71 3.33
C LYS A 306 -3.75 -25.08 2.89
N ALA A 307 -4.43 -25.96 3.62
CA ALA A 307 -5.82 -26.36 3.31
C ALA A 307 -6.81 -25.23 3.47
N ILE A 308 -6.67 -24.39 4.53
CA ILE A 308 -7.55 -23.24 4.74
C ILE A 308 -7.10 -22.00 3.95
N GLY A 309 -5.85 -21.97 3.49
CA GLY A 309 -5.25 -20.84 2.76
C GLY A 309 -5.13 -19.58 3.59
N ASN A 310 -4.51 -18.54 3.02
CA ASN A 310 -4.28 -17.27 3.71
C ASN A 310 -5.59 -16.61 4.16
N THR A 311 -6.62 -16.66 3.32
CA THR A 311 -7.96 -16.13 3.66
C THR A 311 -8.54 -16.83 4.87
N GLY A 312 -8.49 -18.17 4.91
CA GLY A 312 -9.00 -18.96 6.02
C GLY A 312 -8.26 -18.67 7.34
N ILE A 313 -6.95 -18.42 7.29
CA ILE A 313 -6.16 -18.02 8.47
C ILE A 313 -6.70 -16.69 9.05
N VAL A 314 -6.90 -15.69 8.20
CA VAL A 314 -7.40 -14.38 8.65
C VAL A 314 -8.82 -14.49 9.21
N VAL A 315 -9.71 -15.21 8.51
CA VAL A 315 -11.10 -15.45 8.97
C VAL A 315 -11.11 -16.17 10.30
N LEU A 316 -10.27 -17.20 10.48
CA LEU A 316 -10.14 -17.94 11.73
C LEU A 316 -9.77 -16.99 12.89
N LEU A 317 -8.75 -16.17 12.72
CA LEU A 317 -8.32 -15.24 13.76
C LEU A 317 -9.37 -14.18 14.08
N VAL A 318 -10.01 -13.59 13.08
CA VAL A 318 -11.12 -12.64 13.26
C VAL A 318 -12.28 -13.29 14.01
N THR A 319 -12.61 -14.54 13.67
CA THR A 319 -13.67 -15.31 14.33
C THR A 319 -13.34 -15.55 15.80
N ILE A 320 -12.11 -15.98 16.10
CA ILE A 320 -11.67 -16.20 17.48
C ILE A 320 -11.70 -14.88 18.26
N MET A 321 -11.20 -13.78 17.68
CA MET A 321 -11.23 -12.46 18.33
C MET A 321 -12.65 -11.96 18.58
N ALA A 322 -13.60 -12.25 17.71
CA ALA A 322 -15.00 -11.89 17.92
C ALA A 322 -15.68 -12.73 19.02
N ALA A 323 -15.26 -14.00 19.19
CA ALA A 323 -15.79 -14.89 20.21
C ALA A 323 -15.20 -14.63 21.61
N ILE A 324 -13.96 -14.15 21.70
CA ILE A 324 -13.27 -13.88 22.97
C ILE A 324 -13.80 -12.61 23.63
N LYS A 325 -14.03 -12.69 24.95
CA LYS A 325 -14.34 -11.54 25.80
C LYS A 325 -13.16 -11.23 26.72
N VAL A 326 -12.78 -9.96 26.80
CA VAL A 326 -11.78 -9.45 27.75
C VAL A 326 -12.50 -8.44 28.63
N ASP A 327 -12.42 -8.64 29.94
CA ASP A 327 -13.12 -7.82 30.95
C ASP A 327 -14.64 -7.65 30.65
N GLY A 328 -15.29 -8.73 30.19
CA GLY A 328 -16.73 -8.79 29.91
C GLY A 328 -17.17 -8.20 28.55
N LYS A 329 -16.26 -7.57 27.80
CA LYS A 329 -16.52 -6.98 26.47
C LYS A 329 -15.91 -7.84 25.37
N ALA A 330 -16.60 -7.97 24.23
CA ALA A 330 -16.05 -8.65 23.07
C ALA A 330 -14.75 -7.97 22.62
N LEU A 331 -13.69 -8.76 22.38
CA LEU A 331 -12.40 -8.25 21.92
C LEU A 331 -12.51 -7.57 20.54
N LEU A 332 -13.35 -8.11 19.66
CA LEU A 332 -13.65 -7.56 18.36
C LEU A 332 -15.15 -7.38 18.19
N ASN A 333 -15.63 -6.13 18.10
CA ASN A 333 -16.99 -5.84 17.67
C ASN A 333 -17.00 -5.67 16.15
N PHE A 334 -17.50 -6.69 15.45
CA PHE A 334 -17.42 -6.76 14.00
C PHE A 334 -18.02 -5.52 13.32
N LYS A 335 -19.22 -5.07 13.75
CA LYS A 335 -19.87 -3.89 13.18
C LYS A 335 -19.00 -2.63 13.32
N ILE A 336 -18.49 -2.36 14.52
CA ILE A 336 -17.64 -1.19 14.77
C ILE A 336 -16.39 -1.24 13.91
N MET A 337 -15.75 -2.41 13.78
CA MET A 337 -14.52 -2.57 13.00
C MET A 337 -14.78 -2.42 11.51
N VAL A 338 -15.89 -2.91 10.98
CA VAL A 338 -16.29 -2.72 9.58
C VAL A 338 -16.55 -1.25 9.31
N ASP A 339 -17.35 -0.58 10.16
CA ASP A 339 -17.72 0.83 9.97
C ASP A 339 -16.51 1.78 10.04
N SER A 340 -15.50 1.47 10.88
CA SER A 340 -14.33 2.33 11.10
C SER A 340 -13.14 1.97 10.22
N GLY A 341 -12.98 0.70 9.82
CA GLY A 341 -11.72 0.20 9.24
C GLY A 341 -11.79 -0.24 7.79
N VAL A 342 -12.98 -0.66 7.29
CA VAL A 342 -13.06 -1.17 5.92
C VAL A 342 -13.04 -0.03 4.91
N THR A 343 -12.05 -0.06 4.02
CA THR A 343 -11.94 0.86 2.90
C THR A 343 -12.65 0.25 1.67
N TRP A 344 -13.95 0.49 1.56
CA TRP A 344 -14.80 -0.09 0.51
C TRP A 344 -14.31 0.17 -0.91
N GLY A 345 -13.70 1.34 -1.17
CA GLY A 345 -13.11 1.61 -2.48
C GLY A 345 -12.05 0.57 -2.89
N ILE A 346 -11.19 0.13 -1.95
CA ILE A 346 -10.16 -0.89 -2.23
C ILE A 346 -10.80 -2.28 -2.41
N VAL A 347 -11.82 -2.61 -1.62
CA VAL A 347 -12.55 -3.89 -1.77
C VAL A 347 -13.21 -3.97 -3.16
N LEU A 348 -13.87 -2.89 -3.61
CA LEU A 348 -14.52 -2.83 -4.92
C LEU A 348 -13.51 -2.79 -6.07
N LEU A 349 -12.38 -2.10 -5.89
CA LEU A 349 -11.28 -2.12 -6.85
C LEU A 349 -10.79 -3.55 -7.07
N LEU A 350 -10.51 -4.28 -6.00
CA LEU A 350 -10.07 -5.68 -6.09
C LEU A 350 -11.14 -6.59 -6.70
N ALA A 351 -12.41 -6.42 -6.30
CA ALA A 351 -13.52 -7.19 -6.85
C ALA A 351 -13.63 -7.05 -8.38
N LEU A 352 -13.24 -5.89 -8.94
CA LEU A 352 -13.16 -5.69 -10.39
C LEU A 352 -11.83 -6.21 -10.97
N VAL A 353 -10.71 -5.91 -10.32
CA VAL A 353 -9.37 -6.23 -10.84
C VAL A 353 -9.20 -7.72 -11.07
N GLN A 354 -9.65 -8.56 -10.15
CA GLN A 354 -9.50 -10.02 -10.27
C GLN A 354 -10.11 -10.58 -11.55
N PRO A 355 -11.41 -10.41 -11.83
CA PRO A 355 -11.98 -10.93 -13.07
C PRO A 355 -11.46 -10.21 -14.32
N LEU A 356 -11.16 -8.91 -14.26
CA LEU A 356 -10.64 -8.15 -15.40
C LEU A 356 -9.24 -8.63 -15.78
N SER A 357 -8.32 -8.78 -14.80
CA SER A 357 -6.98 -9.32 -15.02
C SER A 357 -7.02 -10.73 -15.61
N GLY A 358 -7.86 -11.60 -15.06
CA GLY A 358 -8.05 -12.95 -15.59
C GLY A 358 -8.63 -12.96 -17.00
N ALA A 359 -9.52 -12.01 -17.36
CA ALA A 359 -10.06 -11.90 -18.72
C ALA A 359 -8.99 -11.42 -19.72
N MET A 360 -8.19 -10.42 -19.33
CA MET A 360 -7.14 -9.88 -20.18
C MET A 360 -6.03 -10.90 -20.48
N ALA A 361 -5.75 -11.81 -19.57
CA ALA A 361 -4.76 -12.87 -19.73
C ALA A 361 -5.21 -14.03 -20.65
N ARG A 362 -6.50 -14.09 -21.00
CA ARG A 362 -7.01 -15.18 -21.87
C ARG A 362 -6.44 -15.08 -23.27
N PRO A 363 -6.03 -16.22 -23.90
CA PRO A 363 -5.55 -16.22 -25.28
C PRO A 363 -6.55 -15.60 -26.28
N GLU A 364 -7.86 -15.81 -26.03
CA GLU A 364 -8.95 -15.32 -26.90
C GLU A 364 -9.03 -13.79 -26.93
N SER A 365 -8.38 -13.08 -26.02
CA SER A 365 -8.34 -11.61 -26.02
C SER A 365 -7.37 -11.04 -27.05
N GLY A 366 -6.29 -11.75 -27.36
CA GLY A 366 -5.18 -11.25 -28.20
C GLY A 366 -4.36 -10.14 -27.53
N ILE A 367 -4.61 -9.82 -26.25
CA ILE A 367 -3.93 -8.72 -25.53
C ILE A 367 -2.45 -9.01 -25.33
N THR A 368 -2.10 -10.23 -24.88
CA THR A 368 -0.70 -10.59 -24.67
C THR A 368 0.13 -10.45 -25.92
N PRO A 369 -0.20 -11.06 -27.07
CA PRO A 369 0.57 -10.87 -28.29
C PRO A 369 0.59 -9.42 -28.81
N PHE A 370 -0.48 -8.65 -28.61
CA PHE A 370 -0.50 -7.22 -28.94
C PHE A 370 0.53 -6.44 -28.08
N LEU A 371 0.52 -6.66 -26.77
CA LEU A 371 1.49 -6.00 -25.88
C LEU A 371 2.93 -6.42 -26.20
N MET A 372 3.17 -7.67 -26.61
CA MET A 372 4.48 -8.12 -27.07
C MET A 372 4.96 -7.33 -28.27
N GLN A 373 4.09 -7.08 -29.27
CA GLN A 373 4.44 -6.25 -30.44
C GLN A 373 4.77 -4.80 -30.04
N VAL A 374 3.97 -4.22 -29.14
CA VAL A 374 4.20 -2.84 -28.67
C VAL A 374 5.50 -2.73 -27.86
N LEU A 375 5.82 -3.78 -27.09
CA LEU A 375 7.03 -3.81 -26.25
C LEU A 375 8.29 -4.25 -27.01
N ASP A 376 8.16 -4.74 -28.24
CA ASP A 376 9.30 -5.25 -29.03
C ASP A 376 10.51 -4.30 -29.07
N PRO A 377 10.35 -2.96 -29.25
CA PRO A 377 11.50 -2.05 -29.19
C PRO A 377 12.20 -1.99 -27.83
N LEU A 378 11.47 -2.26 -26.74
CA LEU A 378 12.01 -2.32 -25.38
C LEU A 378 12.63 -3.68 -25.06
N ILE A 379 12.10 -4.76 -25.66
CA ILE A 379 12.54 -6.13 -25.46
C ILE A 379 13.81 -6.42 -26.27
N SER A 380 13.81 -6.06 -27.56
CA SER A 380 14.88 -6.38 -28.49
C SER A 380 16.17 -5.57 -28.29
N GLY A 381 16.13 -4.46 -27.53
CA GLY A 381 17.29 -3.61 -27.25
C GLY A 381 17.64 -3.42 -25.78
N GLY A 382 16.82 -3.89 -24.84
CA GLY A 382 16.96 -3.61 -23.41
C GLY A 382 17.39 -4.83 -22.58
N SER A 383 18.27 -4.61 -21.58
CA SER A 383 18.54 -5.65 -20.60
C SER A 383 17.36 -5.83 -19.63
N PRO A 384 17.17 -7.04 -19.03
CA PRO A 384 16.16 -7.26 -17.99
C PRO A 384 16.25 -6.28 -16.82
N LEU A 385 17.49 -5.88 -16.48
CA LEU A 385 17.74 -4.87 -15.46
C LEU A 385 17.18 -3.51 -15.86
N PHE A 386 17.40 -3.09 -17.13
CA PHE A 386 16.84 -1.82 -17.61
C PHE A 386 15.32 -1.81 -17.56
N PHE A 387 14.67 -2.91 -17.98
CA PHE A 387 13.20 -3.03 -17.89
C PHE A 387 12.71 -2.93 -16.45
N ALA A 388 13.32 -3.65 -15.51
CA ALA A 388 12.92 -3.62 -14.10
C ALA A 388 13.09 -2.21 -13.48
N LEU A 389 14.18 -1.51 -13.80
CA LEU A 389 14.40 -0.15 -13.35
C LEU A 389 13.42 0.81 -14.01
N PHE A 390 13.21 0.73 -15.32
CA PHE A 390 12.30 1.60 -16.05
C PHE A 390 10.86 1.49 -15.54
N ILE A 391 10.34 0.24 -15.41
CA ILE A 391 8.95 0.02 -14.97
C ILE A 391 8.73 0.46 -13.51
N GLY A 392 9.73 0.26 -12.64
CA GLY A 392 9.70 0.76 -11.27
C GLY A 392 9.72 2.29 -11.20
N PHE A 393 10.53 2.96 -12.03
CA PHE A 393 10.56 4.42 -12.12
C PHE A 393 9.25 4.98 -12.67
N ALA A 394 8.70 4.38 -13.73
CA ALA A 394 7.42 4.76 -14.30
C ALA A 394 6.28 4.62 -13.27
N ALA A 395 6.27 3.54 -12.50
CA ALA A 395 5.30 3.34 -11.43
C ALA A 395 5.42 4.43 -10.34
N MET A 396 6.65 4.78 -9.92
CA MET A 396 6.92 5.86 -8.98
C MET A 396 6.47 7.23 -9.52
N ALA A 397 6.72 7.52 -10.78
CA ALA A 397 6.33 8.78 -11.39
C ALA A 397 4.81 8.93 -11.49
N LEU A 398 4.11 7.88 -11.96
CA LEU A 398 2.66 7.89 -12.12
C LEU A 398 1.91 7.94 -10.80
N THR A 399 2.40 7.28 -9.76
CA THR A 399 1.75 7.31 -8.43
C THR A 399 1.73 8.70 -7.80
N GLN A 400 2.50 9.66 -8.30
CA GLN A 400 2.46 11.05 -7.81
C GLN A 400 1.16 11.78 -8.17
N VAL A 401 0.40 11.27 -9.13
CA VAL A 401 -0.85 11.89 -9.62
C VAL A 401 -2.03 10.92 -9.66
N MET A 402 -1.76 9.62 -9.43
CA MET A 402 -2.72 8.54 -9.54
C MET A 402 -2.77 7.71 -8.25
N ASN A 403 -3.87 6.95 -8.06
CA ASN A 403 -3.99 6.01 -6.96
C ASN A 403 -2.95 4.88 -7.06
N ASN A 404 -2.26 4.57 -5.95
CA ASN A 404 -1.17 3.59 -5.89
C ASN A 404 -1.59 2.20 -6.39
N GLY A 405 -2.77 1.72 -5.97
CA GLY A 405 -3.28 0.40 -6.39
C GLY A 405 -3.63 0.37 -7.88
N ALA A 406 -4.24 1.45 -8.39
CA ALA A 406 -4.55 1.59 -9.81
C ALA A 406 -3.30 1.58 -10.68
N VAL A 407 -2.26 2.33 -10.29
CA VAL A 407 -0.96 2.33 -11.00
C VAL A 407 -0.35 0.93 -10.98
N GLY A 408 -0.28 0.29 -9.80
CA GLY A 408 0.30 -1.06 -9.71
C GLY A 408 -0.38 -2.05 -10.63
N VAL A 409 -1.72 -2.07 -10.63
CA VAL A 409 -2.50 -2.97 -11.52
C VAL A 409 -2.31 -2.63 -12.99
N ALA A 410 -2.19 -1.34 -13.35
CA ALA A 410 -2.01 -0.91 -14.73
C ALA A 410 -0.75 -1.49 -15.40
N PHE A 411 0.28 -1.76 -14.60
CA PHE A 411 1.52 -2.36 -15.12
C PHE A 411 1.46 -3.90 -15.25
N MET A 412 0.46 -4.58 -14.70
CA MET A 412 0.44 -6.05 -14.69
C MET A 412 0.35 -6.67 -16.08
N PRO A 413 -0.48 -6.20 -17.03
CA PRO A 413 -0.47 -6.73 -18.39
C PRO A 413 0.88 -6.55 -19.08
N ILE A 414 1.54 -5.42 -18.90
CA ILE A 414 2.85 -5.11 -19.46
C ILE A 414 3.92 -6.05 -18.91
N LEU A 415 3.96 -6.20 -17.57
CA LEU A 415 4.89 -7.09 -16.90
C LEU A 415 4.69 -8.54 -17.33
N ASN A 416 3.44 -9.03 -17.33
CA ASN A 416 3.13 -10.39 -17.71
C ASN A 416 3.56 -10.69 -19.16
N SER A 417 3.25 -9.79 -20.10
CA SER A 417 3.64 -9.94 -21.50
C SER A 417 5.16 -9.92 -21.67
N TYR A 418 5.86 -9.04 -20.97
CA TYR A 418 7.33 -9.00 -20.99
C TYR A 418 7.95 -10.31 -20.49
N CYS A 419 7.49 -10.81 -19.33
CA CYS A 419 8.00 -12.07 -18.77
C CYS A 419 7.72 -13.27 -19.68
N GLN A 420 6.54 -13.34 -20.31
CA GLN A 420 6.20 -14.39 -21.26
C GLN A 420 7.06 -14.33 -22.53
N ALA A 421 7.37 -13.14 -23.05
CA ALA A 421 8.17 -12.96 -24.26
C ALA A 421 9.65 -13.27 -24.04
N THR A 422 10.20 -12.90 -22.88
CA THR A 422 11.65 -12.96 -22.62
C THR A 422 12.08 -14.17 -21.78
N GLY A 423 11.14 -14.82 -21.09
CA GLY A 423 11.44 -15.85 -20.09
C GLY A 423 12.07 -15.30 -18.80
N VAL A 424 12.10 -13.97 -18.63
CA VAL A 424 12.67 -13.33 -17.42
C VAL A 424 11.75 -13.54 -16.22
N PRO A 425 12.30 -13.95 -15.05
CA PRO A 425 11.53 -14.09 -13.83
C PRO A 425 10.86 -12.77 -13.42
N PRO A 426 9.59 -12.81 -12.96
CA PRO A 426 8.81 -11.60 -12.68
C PRO A 426 9.16 -10.90 -11.37
N GLU A 427 9.87 -11.58 -10.46
CA GLU A 427 10.01 -11.17 -9.06
C GLU A 427 10.64 -9.79 -8.93
N ILE A 428 11.77 -9.54 -9.61
CA ILE A 428 12.47 -8.25 -9.51
C ILE A 428 11.61 -7.10 -10.04
N PRO A 429 11.11 -7.11 -11.31
CA PRO A 429 10.28 -6.01 -11.80
C PRO A 429 8.95 -5.88 -11.05
N LEU A 430 8.35 -6.98 -10.59
CA LEU A 430 7.12 -6.96 -9.79
C LEU A 430 7.34 -6.28 -8.43
N ILE A 431 8.43 -6.63 -7.73
CA ILE A 431 8.82 -5.99 -6.47
C ILE A 431 9.11 -4.50 -6.69
N MET A 432 9.81 -4.16 -7.78
CA MET A 432 10.05 -2.75 -8.15
C MET A 432 8.74 -1.98 -8.31
N ILE A 433 7.72 -2.53 -8.97
CA ILE A 433 6.41 -1.87 -9.09
C ILE A 433 5.78 -1.72 -7.71
N VAL A 434 5.65 -2.82 -6.95
CA VAL A 434 4.95 -2.84 -5.65
C VAL A 434 5.56 -1.87 -4.64
N MET A 435 6.89 -1.81 -4.58
CA MET A 435 7.57 -0.88 -3.68
C MET A 435 7.38 0.57 -4.13
N ASN A 436 7.59 0.86 -5.41
CA ASN A 436 7.63 2.22 -5.94
C ASN A 436 6.26 2.89 -6.01
N VAL A 437 5.14 2.16 -6.14
CA VAL A 437 3.80 2.76 -6.06
C VAL A 437 3.46 3.29 -4.67
N HIS A 438 4.19 2.91 -3.63
CA HIS A 438 3.99 3.45 -2.28
C HIS A 438 4.70 4.79 -2.05
N TYR A 439 5.59 5.23 -2.94
CA TYR A 439 6.34 6.50 -2.77
C TYR A 439 5.52 7.71 -3.24
N ALA A 440 4.27 7.80 -2.78
CA ALA A 440 3.23 8.71 -3.23
C ALA A 440 3.07 9.91 -2.28
N PHE A 441 4.05 10.85 -2.28
CA PHE A 441 4.08 11.99 -1.35
C PHE A 441 4.53 13.31 -1.97
N LEU A 442 4.88 13.36 -3.27
CA LEU A 442 5.35 14.58 -3.91
C LEU A 442 4.22 15.60 -4.14
N THR A 443 3.05 15.13 -4.59
CA THR A 443 1.91 16.01 -4.86
C THR A 443 0.77 15.77 -3.87
N PRO A 444 -0.10 16.75 -3.59
CA PRO A 444 -1.28 16.54 -2.76
C PRO A 444 -2.23 15.48 -3.31
N ALA A 445 -2.21 15.27 -4.64
CA ALA A 445 -3.05 14.30 -5.33
C ALA A 445 -2.52 12.85 -5.24
N ALA A 446 -1.26 12.65 -4.87
CA ALA A 446 -0.61 11.35 -4.84
C ALA A 446 -1.29 10.37 -3.88
N SER A 447 -1.66 10.84 -2.69
CA SER A 447 -2.29 10.01 -1.67
C SER A 447 -3.02 10.85 -0.62
N ALA A 448 -3.88 10.19 0.19
CA ALA A 448 -4.56 10.86 1.30
C ALA A 448 -3.57 11.42 2.34
N SER A 449 -2.48 10.69 2.64
CA SER A 449 -1.45 11.19 3.56
C SER A 449 -0.60 12.31 2.95
N ALA A 450 -0.40 12.32 1.63
CA ALA A 450 0.22 13.44 0.93
C ALA A 450 -0.67 14.69 0.97
N ALA A 451 -1.97 14.55 0.76
CA ALA A 451 -2.92 15.67 0.91
C ALA A 451 -2.86 16.27 2.32
N LEU A 452 -2.84 15.41 3.35
CA LEU A 452 -2.67 15.84 4.75
C LEU A 452 -1.31 16.52 5.00
N LEU A 453 -0.23 16.04 4.39
CA LEU A 453 1.11 16.65 4.47
C LEU A 453 1.12 18.08 3.92
N HIS A 454 0.56 18.26 2.72
CA HIS A 454 0.51 19.56 2.06
C HIS A 454 -0.45 20.55 2.75
N GLY A 455 -1.43 20.05 3.51
CA GLY A 455 -2.33 20.85 4.35
C GLY A 455 -1.85 21.02 5.81
N ASN A 456 -0.68 20.51 6.16
CA ASN A 456 -0.20 20.57 7.54
C ASN A 456 0.43 21.92 7.87
N ASP A 457 -0.07 22.58 8.93
CA ASP A 457 0.37 23.90 9.36
C ASP A 457 1.86 24.01 9.78
N TRP A 458 2.50 22.87 10.11
CA TRP A 458 3.92 22.80 10.45
C TRP A 458 4.81 22.53 9.24
N SER A 459 4.19 22.35 8.07
CA SER A 459 4.85 22.10 6.80
C SER A 459 4.77 23.34 5.92
N ASP A 460 5.82 23.60 5.17
CA ASP A 460 5.82 24.57 4.07
C ASP A 460 5.83 23.80 2.75
N THR A 461 4.82 24.02 1.91
CA THR A 461 4.69 23.40 0.60
C THR A 461 5.94 23.64 -0.28
N LYS A 462 6.58 24.81 -0.17
CA LYS A 462 7.83 25.10 -0.91
C LYS A 462 8.97 24.19 -0.46
N ASN A 463 9.06 23.89 0.84
CA ASN A 463 10.05 22.97 1.37
C ASN A 463 9.78 21.52 0.94
N ILE A 464 8.51 21.11 0.86
CA ILE A 464 8.15 19.78 0.35
C ILE A 464 8.61 19.64 -1.11
N TRP A 465 8.32 20.62 -1.98
CA TRP A 465 8.75 20.59 -3.38
C TRP A 465 10.27 20.56 -3.57
N LYS A 466 11.06 21.06 -2.60
CA LYS A 466 12.51 20.98 -2.62
C LYS A 466 13.06 19.65 -2.11
N THR A 467 12.44 19.10 -1.05
CA THR A 467 12.95 17.89 -0.36
C THR A 467 12.41 16.59 -0.96
N ALA A 468 11.15 16.55 -1.35
CA ALA A 468 10.50 15.32 -1.83
C ALA A 468 11.16 14.71 -3.07
N PRO A 469 11.58 15.46 -4.12
CA PRO A 469 12.27 14.86 -5.25
C PRO A 469 13.59 14.19 -4.88
N LEU A 470 14.36 14.78 -3.99
CA LEU A 470 15.63 14.20 -3.50
C LEU A 470 15.37 12.91 -2.73
N VAL A 471 14.35 12.91 -1.85
CA VAL A 471 13.96 11.72 -1.10
C VAL A 471 13.38 10.64 -2.01
N LEU A 472 12.62 11.01 -3.06
CA LEU A 472 12.15 10.07 -4.07
C LEU A 472 13.30 9.39 -4.82
N LEU A 473 14.29 10.16 -5.26
CA LEU A 473 15.47 9.60 -5.92
C LEU A 473 16.27 8.69 -4.99
N MET A 474 16.43 9.09 -3.74
CA MET A 474 17.11 8.29 -2.73
C MET A 474 16.40 6.96 -2.50
N ILE A 475 15.08 6.99 -2.22
CA ILE A 475 14.34 5.75 -1.92
C ILE A 475 14.24 4.85 -3.16
N TYR A 476 14.10 5.43 -4.36
CA TYR A 476 14.14 4.68 -5.59
C TYR A 476 15.49 3.95 -5.76
N ALA A 477 16.61 4.64 -5.56
CA ALA A 477 17.96 4.05 -5.65
C ALA A 477 18.15 2.93 -4.61
N VAL A 478 17.74 3.15 -3.36
CA VAL A 478 17.78 2.12 -2.30
C VAL A 478 16.95 0.91 -2.70
N THR A 479 15.74 1.12 -3.17
CA THR A 479 14.85 0.03 -3.60
C THR A 479 15.46 -0.74 -4.78
N ALA A 480 15.96 -0.04 -5.79
CA ALA A 480 16.58 -0.65 -6.97
C ALA A 480 17.77 -1.52 -6.58
N VAL A 481 18.71 -0.97 -5.81
CA VAL A 481 19.91 -1.71 -5.38
C VAL A 481 19.54 -2.94 -4.54
N VAL A 482 18.69 -2.77 -3.53
CA VAL A 482 18.31 -3.88 -2.64
C VAL A 482 17.51 -4.93 -3.39
N THR A 483 16.54 -4.53 -4.22
CA THR A 483 15.70 -5.47 -4.97
C THR A 483 16.50 -6.26 -5.99
N VAL A 484 17.42 -5.61 -6.70
CA VAL A 484 18.27 -6.32 -7.70
C VAL A 484 19.24 -7.25 -7.02
N LEU A 485 19.96 -6.79 -5.98
CA LEU A 485 20.93 -7.63 -5.28
C LEU A 485 20.28 -8.82 -4.58
N LEU A 486 19.27 -8.57 -3.76
CA LEU A 486 18.60 -9.66 -3.05
C LEU A 486 17.65 -10.47 -3.94
N GLY A 487 17.04 -9.86 -4.95
CA GLY A 487 16.21 -10.58 -5.91
C GLY A 487 16.97 -11.70 -6.60
N ASN A 488 18.17 -11.41 -7.09
CA ASN A 488 19.05 -12.43 -7.72
C ASN A 488 19.59 -13.51 -6.75
N ILE A 489 19.56 -13.26 -5.44
CA ILE A 489 20.02 -14.22 -4.42
C ILE A 489 18.86 -15.09 -3.91
N LEU A 490 17.69 -14.47 -3.75
CA LEU A 490 16.55 -15.11 -3.09
C LEU A 490 15.65 -15.86 -4.06
N PHE A 491 15.51 -15.38 -5.30
CA PHE A 491 14.65 -15.95 -6.32
C PHE A 491 15.46 -16.58 -7.45
#